data_0b0d47f7838ffb317bc859d324d72e77
#
_entry.id   0b0d47f7838ffb317bc859d324d72e77
#
_cell.length_a   1.000
_cell.length_b   1.000
_cell.length_c   1.000
_cell.angle_alpha   90.00
_cell.angle_beta   90.00
_cell.angle_gamma   90.00
#
_symmetry.space_group_name_H-M   'P 1'
#
loop_
_entity.id
_entity.type
_entity.pdbx_description
1 polymer ?
#
loop_
_entity_poly.entity_id
_entity_poly.type
_entity_poly.pdbx_seq_one_letter_code
_entity_poly.pdbx_strand_id
1 'polypeptide(L)'
;GKESKLKKHLKKVDILILNHGIYNLSREYSNYENSIQINALSKFKFLNLFEDIALKNESPTKKEIWINTSEAEILPALNPSYEISKSLIGKLVSFKKNFLDTDSQKKFIIKKIILGPFKSELNPIGIMSPKFVSKKIYDLANSRNYLIIISPNPLTYLIFPVKEFFNF
;
A
#
# COMPACT_ATOMS: atom_id res chain seq x y z
N GLY A 1 -6.55 -18.28 -10.50
CA GLY A 1 -7.88 -18.18 -10.71
C GLY A 1 -8.49 -16.82 -11.03
N LYS A 2 -8.94 -16.08 -10.03
CA LYS A 2 -9.69 -14.81 -10.26
C LYS A 2 -8.80 -13.68 -10.79
N GLU A 3 -7.53 -13.64 -10.41
CA GLU A 3 -6.57 -12.62 -10.88
C GLU A 3 -6.34 -12.66 -12.39
N SER A 4 -6.31 -13.84 -12.99
CA SER A 4 -6.14 -13.97 -14.44
C SER A 4 -7.34 -13.44 -15.22
N LYS A 5 -8.56 -13.57 -14.68
CA LYS A 5 -9.78 -12.99 -15.26
C LYS A 5 -9.75 -11.46 -15.22
N LEU A 6 -9.14 -10.87 -14.19
CA LEU A 6 -8.99 -9.43 -14.07
C LEU A 6 -7.92 -8.84 -14.99
N LYS A 7 -6.98 -9.66 -15.47
CA LYS A 7 -5.85 -9.18 -16.29
C LYS A 7 -6.29 -8.35 -17.52
N LYS A 8 -7.39 -8.76 -18.17
CA LYS A 8 -7.95 -8.02 -19.33
C LYS A 8 -8.45 -6.61 -18.94
N HIS A 9 -9.02 -6.47 -17.75
CA HIS A 9 -9.48 -5.17 -17.23
C HIS A 9 -8.29 -4.32 -16.78
N LEU A 10 -7.33 -4.92 -16.05
CA LEU A 10 -6.15 -4.23 -15.54
C LEU A 10 -5.26 -3.67 -16.66
N LYS A 11 -5.24 -4.28 -17.84
CA LYS A 11 -4.53 -3.72 -19.01
C LYS A 11 -5.02 -2.33 -19.39
N LYS A 12 -6.30 -2.01 -19.16
CA LYS A 12 -6.92 -0.72 -19.49
C LYS A 12 -6.82 0.34 -18.39
N VAL A 13 -6.30 -0.05 -17.24
CA VAL A 13 -6.18 0.82 -16.05
C VAL A 13 -4.80 1.47 -16.04
N ASP A 14 -4.73 2.78 -15.87
CA ASP A 14 -3.47 3.51 -15.72
C ASP A 14 -3.04 3.59 -14.27
N ILE A 15 -3.99 3.73 -13.33
CA ILE A 15 -3.73 3.80 -11.89
C ILE A 15 -4.52 2.71 -11.18
N LEU A 16 -3.83 1.82 -10.47
CA LEU A 16 -4.43 0.79 -9.62
C LEU A 16 -4.23 1.15 -8.13
N ILE A 17 -5.34 1.35 -7.40
CA ILE A 17 -5.29 1.68 -5.99
C ILE A 17 -5.67 0.45 -5.15
N LEU A 18 -4.74 -0.04 -4.31
CA LEU A 18 -4.96 -1.17 -3.42
C LEU A 18 -5.31 -0.69 -2.01
N ASN A 19 -6.60 -0.52 -1.76
CA ASN A 19 -7.14 -0.01 -0.49
C ASN A 19 -7.83 -1.08 0.39
N HIS A 20 -7.93 -2.32 -0.08
CA HIS A 20 -8.59 -3.39 0.69
C HIS A 20 -7.78 -3.79 1.93
N GLY A 21 -8.47 -4.32 2.92
CA GLY A 21 -7.85 -4.82 4.15
C GLY A 21 -8.90 -5.26 5.16
N ILE A 22 -8.45 -5.94 6.20
CA ILE A 22 -9.26 -6.34 7.35
C ILE A 22 -8.59 -5.95 8.65
N TYR A 23 -9.40 -5.80 9.69
CA TYR A 23 -8.97 -5.55 11.06
C TYR A 23 -9.80 -6.44 11.98
N ASN A 24 -9.21 -7.51 12.52
CA ASN A 24 -9.87 -8.46 13.40
C ASN A 24 -9.26 -8.37 14.80
N LEU A 25 -10.10 -8.24 15.81
CA LEU A 25 -9.66 -8.13 17.21
C LEU A 25 -9.39 -9.49 17.87
N SER A 26 -9.83 -10.60 17.31
CA SER A 26 -9.57 -11.93 17.85
C SER A 26 -8.09 -12.29 17.77
N ARG A 27 -7.61 -12.98 18.83
CA ARG A 27 -6.23 -13.47 18.93
C ARG A 27 -6.04 -14.90 18.44
N GLU A 28 -7.04 -15.48 17.79
CA GLU A 28 -6.95 -16.82 17.20
C GLU A 28 -5.95 -16.86 16.04
N TYR A 29 -5.28 -17.99 15.89
CA TYR A 29 -4.29 -18.21 14.83
C TYR A 29 -4.86 -17.95 13.43
N SER A 30 -6.09 -18.39 13.17
CA SER A 30 -6.81 -18.15 11.91
C SER A 30 -6.90 -16.66 11.53
N ASN A 31 -6.95 -15.76 12.50
CA ASN A 31 -6.98 -14.32 12.24
C ASN A 31 -5.64 -13.77 11.80
N TYR A 32 -4.52 -14.34 12.27
CA TYR A 32 -3.18 -14.00 11.77
C TYR A 32 -3.04 -14.41 10.30
N GLU A 33 -3.43 -15.66 9.97
CA GLU A 33 -3.40 -16.13 8.57
C GLU A 33 -4.25 -15.26 7.66
N ASN A 34 -5.50 -14.98 8.05
CA ASN A 34 -6.41 -14.14 7.27
C ASN A 34 -5.87 -12.72 7.11
N SER A 35 -5.33 -12.12 8.16
CA SER A 35 -4.75 -10.78 8.11
C SER A 35 -3.54 -10.74 7.17
N ILE A 36 -2.63 -11.70 7.26
CA ILE A 36 -1.47 -11.81 6.36
C ILE A 36 -1.93 -12.02 4.93
N GLN A 37 -2.87 -12.95 4.70
CA GLN A 37 -3.37 -13.29 3.38
C GLN A 37 -4.05 -12.08 2.70
N ILE A 38 -4.90 -11.35 3.43
CA ILE A 38 -5.70 -10.25 2.85
C ILE A 38 -4.90 -8.94 2.83
N ASN A 39 -4.27 -8.55 3.95
CA ASN A 39 -3.59 -7.26 4.05
C ASN A 39 -2.24 -7.21 3.35
N ALA A 40 -1.56 -8.36 3.21
CA ALA A 40 -0.21 -8.41 2.64
C ALA A 40 -0.13 -9.21 1.33
N LEU A 41 -0.35 -10.51 1.38
CA LEU A 41 -0.07 -11.39 0.24
C LEU A 41 -0.97 -11.11 -0.97
N SER A 42 -2.25 -10.79 -0.75
CA SER A 42 -3.15 -10.44 -1.85
C SER A 42 -2.70 -9.16 -2.55
N LYS A 43 -2.32 -8.13 -1.78
CA LYS A 43 -1.80 -6.87 -2.34
C LYS A 43 -0.51 -7.09 -3.11
N PHE A 44 0.39 -7.90 -2.57
CA PHE A 44 1.65 -8.22 -3.24
C PHE A 44 1.44 -9.02 -4.55
N LYS A 45 0.46 -9.92 -4.61
CA LYS A 45 0.06 -10.58 -5.85
C LYS A 45 -0.45 -9.58 -6.89
N PHE A 46 -1.30 -8.64 -6.50
CA PHE A 46 -1.77 -7.59 -7.41
C PHE A 46 -0.64 -6.66 -7.86
N LEU A 47 0.29 -6.32 -6.98
CA LEU A 47 1.47 -5.53 -7.33
C LEU A 47 2.27 -6.20 -8.44
N ASN A 48 2.65 -7.48 -8.26
CA ASN A 48 3.40 -8.23 -9.27
C ASN A 48 2.61 -8.40 -10.58
N LEU A 49 1.31 -8.70 -10.50
CA LEU A 49 0.47 -8.83 -11.69
C LEU A 49 0.39 -7.52 -12.50
N PHE A 50 0.24 -6.38 -11.81
CA PHE A 50 0.11 -5.09 -12.45
C PHE A 50 1.44 -4.58 -13.01
N GLU A 51 2.55 -4.87 -12.33
CA GLU A 51 3.91 -4.66 -12.86
C GLU A 51 4.13 -5.46 -14.15
N ASP A 52 3.83 -6.76 -14.17
CA ASP A 52 3.93 -7.59 -15.38
C ASP A 52 3.14 -7.00 -16.56
N ILE A 53 1.97 -6.42 -16.28
CA ILE A 53 1.16 -5.76 -17.28
C ILE A 53 1.83 -4.45 -17.75
N ALA A 54 2.38 -3.67 -16.82
CA ALA A 54 3.03 -2.40 -17.12
C ALA A 54 4.28 -2.59 -17.96
N LEU A 55 5.12 -3.57 -17.61
CA LEU A 55 6.37 -3.84 -18.33
C LEU A 55 6.14 -4.33 -19.77
N LYS A 56 5.04 -5.05 -20.00
CA LYS A 56 4.62 -5.53 -21.33
C LYS A 56 3.78 -4.53 -22.10
N ASN A 57 3.50 -3.36 -21.53
CA ASN A 57 2.72 -2.33 -22.18
C ASN A 57 3.58 -1.55 -23.16
N GLU A 58 3.12 -1.45 -24.40
CA GLU A 58 3.78 -0.65 -25.48
C GLU A 58 3.34 0.81 -25.46
N SER A 59 2.32 1.15 -24.66
CA SER A 59 1.86 2.54 -24.52
C SER A 59 2.94 3.42 -23.87
N PRO A 60 3.10 4.67 -24.30
CA PRO A 60 3.98 5.63 -23.65
C PRO A 60 3.51 6.04 -22.25
N THR A 61 2.26 5.73 -21.89
CA THR A 61 1.69 6.06 -20.59
C THR A 61 2.22 5.11 -19.51
N LYS A 62 2.80 5.69 -18.48
CA LYS A 62 3.23 4.92 -17.29
C LYS A 62 2.02 4.38 -16.55
N LYS A 63 2.15 3.18 -16.01
CA LYS A 63 1.16 2.63 -15.07
C LYS A 63 1.61 2.87 -13.64
N GLU A 64 0.67 3.24 -12.79
CA GLU A 64 0.94 3.51 -11.39
C GLU A 64 0.19 2.54 -10.48
N ILE A 65 0.83 2.06 -9.42
CA ILE A 65 0.16 1.35 -8.34
C ILE A 65 0.30 2.13 -7.03
N TRP A 66 -0.82 2.37 -6.38
CA TRP A 66 -0.88 3.05 -5.09
C TRP A 66 -1.29 2.03 -4.02
N ILE A 67 -0.43 1.83 -3.04
CA ILE A 67 -0.62 0.80 -2.01
C ILE A 67 -0.82 1.48 -0.66
N ASN A 68 -2.05 1.43 -0.17
CA ASN A 68 -2.36 1.93 1.16
C ASN A 68 -1.86 0.93 2.21
N THR A 69 -0.95 1.42 3.05
CA THR A 69 -0.44 0.74 4.22
C THR A 69 -0.90 1.46 5.49
N SER A 70 -0.14 1.47 6.55
CA SER A 70 -0.56 2.05 7.81
C SER A 70 0.65 2.43 8.66
N GLU A 71 0.48 3.34 9.60
CA GLU A 71 1.43 3.55 10.70
C GLU A 71 1.72 2.27 11.49
N ALA A 72 0.78 1.32 11.50
CA ALA A 72 0.93 0.00 12.10
C ALA A 72 2.06 -0.86 11.48
N GLU A 73 2.74 -0.38 10.45
CA GLU A 73 4.00 -0.99 9.99
C GLU A 73 5.09 -0.92 11.05
N ILE A 74 5.08 0.12 11.90
CA ILE A 74 6.12 0.40 12.91
C ILE A 74 5.50 0.75 14.25
N LEU A 75 4.43 1.56 14.27
CA LEU A 75 3.82 2.05 15.48
C LEU A 75 2.76 1.07 16.00
N PRO A 76 2.60 0.94 17.32
CA PRO A 76 1.60 0.05 17.91
C PRO A 76 0.18 0.43 17.46
N ALA A 77 -0.62 -0.56 17.10
CA ALA A 77 -2.05 -0.43 16.76
C ALA A 77 -2.94 -1.30 17.68
N LEU A 78 -2.36 -1.86 18.75
CA LEU A 78 -3.01 -2.72 19.74
C LEU A 78 -3.67 -3.98 19.14
N ASN A 79 -3.22 -4.35 17.94
CA ASN A 79 -3.70 -5.53 17.21
C ASN A 79 -2.53 -6.22 16.51
N PRO A 80 -1.92 -7.26 17.13
CA PRO A 80 -0.73 -7.91 16.59
C PRO A 80 -0.89 -8.49 15.20
N SER A 81 -2.04 -9.10 14.87
CA SER A 81 -2.27 -9.67 13.53
C SER A 81 -2.31 -8.59 12.44
N TYR A 82 -2.91 -7.44 12.76
CA TYR A 82 -2.92 -6.27 11.88
C TYR A 82 -1.53 -5.69 11.72
N GLU A 83 -0.80 -5.46 12.82
CA GLU A 83 0.57 -4.91 12.82
C GLU A 83 1.52 -5.77 11.99
N ILE A 84 1.53 -7.10 12.22
CA ILE A 84 2.35 -8.05 11.46
C ILE A 84 2.02 -7.98 9.96
N SER A 85 0.73 -7.99 9.62
CA SER A 85 0.30 -7.94 8.22
C SER A 85 0.67 -6.62 7.52
N LYS A 86 0.59 -5.49 8.25
CA LYS A 86 0.99 -4.17 7.72
C LYS A 86 2.50 -4.02 7.63
N SER A 87 3.25 -4.53 8.61
CA SER A 87 4.71 -4.58 8.55
C SER A 87 5.19 -5.41 7.35
N LEU A 88 4.56 -6.57 7.12
CA LEU A 88 4.91 -7.44 6.00
C LEU A 88 4.68 -6.75 4.64
N ILE A 89 3.49 -6.20 4.39
CA ILE A 89 3.24 -5.52 3.11
C ILE A 89 4.13 -4.29 2.95
N GLY A 90 4.38 -3.54 4.03
CA GLY A 90 5.28 -2.41 4.00
C GLY A 90 6.69 -2.78 3.52
N LYS A 91 7.26 -3.87 4.05
CA LYS A 91 8.56 -4.41 3.63
C LYS A 91 8.53 -4.91 2.19
N LEU A 92 7.51 -5.68 1.81
CA LEU A 92 7.38 -6.22 0.44
C LEU A 92 7.33 -5.11 -0.62
N VAL A 93 6.60 -4.01 -0.33
CA VAL A 93 6.50 -2.86 -1.24
C VAL A 93 7.83 -2.11 -1.33
N SER A 94 8.51 -1.89 -0.21
CA SER A 94 9.81 -1.21 -0.18
C SER A 94 10.87 -2.00 -0.94
N PHE A 95 10.97 -3.32 -0.71
CA PHE A 95 11.87 -4.18 -1.47
C PHE A 95 11.54 -4.14 -2.96
N LYS A 96 10.28 -4.30 -3.33
CA LYS A 96 9.87 -4.28 -4.73
C LYS A 96 10.29 -3.01 -5.43
N LYS A 97 10.05 -1.85 -4.81
CA LYS A 97 10.47 -0.53 -5.34
C LYS A 97 11.98 -0.45 -5.54
N ASN A 98 12.76 -0.98 -4.60
CA ASN A 98 14.23 -0.89 -4.66
C ASN A 98 14.86 -1.84 -5.69
N PHE A 99 14.17 -2.93 -6.03
CA PHE A 99 14.60 -3.88 -7.07
C PHE A 99 14.12 -3.52 -8.48
N LEU A 100 13.33 -2.47 -8.65
CA LEU A 100 12.97 -2.00 -9.98
C LEU A 100 14.20 -1.36 -10.64
N ASP A 101 14.62 -1.91 -11.78
CA ASP A 101 15.65 -1.32 -12.62
C ASP A 101 15.17 0.00 -13.29
N THR A 102 16.10 0.73 -13.86
CA THR A 102 15.84 2.04 -14.47
C THR A 102 14.83 1.97 -15.61
N ASP A 103 14.82 0.90 -16.41
CA ASP A 103 13.89 0.78 -17.53
C ASP A 103 12.48 0.41 -17.05
N SER A 104 12.36 -0.43 -16.04
CA SER A 104 11.09 -0.71 -15.36
C SER A 104 10.50 0.55 -14.74
N GLN A 105 11.29 1.41 -14.11
CA GLN A 105 10.85 2.69 -13.54
C GLN A 105 10.33 3.69 -14.58
N LYS A 106 10.73 3.55 -15.85
CA LYS A 106 10.17 4.36 -16.95
C LYS A 106 8.74 3.98 -17.30
N LYS A 107 8.33 2.73 -17.02
CA LYS A 107 7.02 2.16 -17.36
C LYS A 107 6.08 2.00 -16.16
N PHE A 108 6.65 1.82 -14.97
CA PHE A 108 5.89 1.47 -13.77
C PHE A 108 6.31 2.32 -12.56
N ILE A 109 5.32 2.85 -11.86
CA ILE A 109 5.50 3.67 -10.67
C ILE A 109 4.78 3.02 -9.50
N ILE A 110 5.49 2.85 -8.39
CA ILE A 110 4.92 2.42 -7.12
C ILE A 110 4.81 3.63 -6.20
N LYS A 111 3.63 3.83 -5.59
CA LYS A 111 3.42 4.80 -4.52
C LYS A 111 3.00 4.07 -3.26
N LYS A 112 3.76 4.27 -2.20
CA LYS A 112 3.48 3.74 -0.87
C LYS A 112 2.81 4.82 -0.04
N ILE A 113 1.60 4.55 0.46
CA ILE A 113 0.79 5.51 1.18
C ILE A 113 0.63 5.05 2.62
N ILE A 114 1.25 5.78 3.55
CA ILE A 114 1.16 5.54 4.98
C ILE A 114 -0.02 6.34 5.53
N LEU A 115 -0.99 5.62 6.09
CA LEU A 115 -2.18 6.23 6.68
C LEU A 115 -2.16 6.10 8.19
N GLY A 116 -2.33 7.22 8.87
CA GLY A 116 -2.66 7.29 10.28
C GLY A 116 -4.14 6.98 10.54
N PRO A 117 -4.63 7.15 11.78
CA PRO A 117 -5.98 6.77 12.18
C PRO A 117 -7.02 7.69 11.53
N PHE A 118 -7.66 7.23 10.47
CA PHE A 118 -8.80 7.90 9.84
C PHE A 118 -10.09 7.10 10.06
N LYS A 119 -11.21 7.82 10.06
CA LYS A 119 -12.54 7.24 10.27
C LYS A 119 -12.93 6.35 9.08
N SER A 120 -13.26 5.08 9.36
CA SER A 120 -13.67 4.10 8.38
C SER A 120 -14.47 2.98 9.05
N GLU A 121 -15.02 2.05 8.30
CA GLU A 121 -15.65 0.85 8.86
C GLU A 121 -14.67 0.04 9.72
N LEU A 122 -13.39 -0.01 9.34
CA LEU A 122 -12.34 -0.69 10.11
C LEU A 122 -11.89 0.10 11.35
N ASN A 123 -12.12 1.41 11.40
CA ASN A 123 -11.74 2.29 12.51
C ASN A 123 -12.78 3.40 12.70
N PRO A 124 -13.89 3.12 13.38
CA PRO A 124 -14.97 4.11 13.61
C PRO A 124 -14.54 5.33 14.42
N ILE A 125 -13.51 5.20 15.26
CA ILE A 125 -12.98 6.25 16.14
C ILE A 125 -11.81 7.04 15.52
N GLY A 126 -11.52 6.83 14.23
CA GLY A 126 -10.43 7.52 13.55
C GLY A 126 -10.56 9.04 13.60
N ILE A 127 -9.43 9.74 13.77
CA ILE A 127 -9.38 11.18 13.98
C ILE A 127 -9.60 11.96 12.67
N MET A 128 -9.02 11.49 11.57
CA MET A 128 -9.13 12.15 10.26
C MET A 128 -10.39 11.72 9.52
N SER A 129 -11.02 12.64 8.79
CA SER A 129 -12.15 12.26 7.92
C SER A 129 -11.69 11.60 6.61
N PRO A 130 -12.46 10.65 6.05
CA PRO A 130 -12.15 10.04 4.75
C PRO A 130 -12.00 11.07 3.63
N LYS A 131 -12.84 12.11 3.63
CA LYS A 131 -12.77 13.19 2.64
C LYS A 131 -11.46 13.97 2.72
N PHE A 132 -10.97 14.27 3.92
CA PHE A 132 -9.67 14.90 4.11
C PHE A 132 -8.54 14.02 3.60
N VAL A 133 -8.54 12.73 4.00
CA VAL A 133 -7.51 11.77 3.61
C VAL A 133 -7.48 11.58 2.10
N SER A 134 -8.63 11.35 1.45
CA SER A 134 -8.70 11.15 0.00
C SER A 134 -8.23 12.37 -0.78
N LYS A 135 -8.59 13.59 -0.35
CA LYS A 135 -8.11 14.83 -0.96
C LYS A 135 -6.60 14.95 -0.84
N LYS A 136 -6.04 14.70 0.35
CA LYS A 136 -4.59 14.75 0.59
C LYS A 136 -3.83 13.70 -0.23
N ILE A 137 -4.37 12.48 -0.36
CA ILE A 137 -3.79 11.46 -1.24
C ILE A 137 -3.73 11.99 -2.67
N TYR A 138 -4.84 12.52 -3.18
CA TYR A 138 -4.92 13.02 -4.55
C TYR A 138 -3.92 14.17 -4.80
N ASP A 139 -3.86 15.15 -3.91
CA ASP A 139 -2.97 16.30 -4.01
C ASP A 139 -1.49 15.87 -4.01
N LEU A 140 -1.12 14.94 -3.14
CA LEU A 140 0.26 14.45 -2.99
C LEU A 140 0.66 13.41 -4.05
N ALA A 141 -0.30 12.64 -4.56
CA ALA A 141 -0.03 11.61 -5.57
C ALA A 141 0.39 12.19 -6.92
N ASN A 142 0.05 13.44 -7.21
CA ASN A 142 0.54 14.15 -8.40
C ASN A 142 2.04 14.48 -8.33
N SER A 143 2.65 14.36 -7.15
CA SER A 143 4.11 14.51 -6.98
C SER A 143 4.85 13.25 -7.45
N ARG A 144 6.16 13.39 -7.72
CA ARG A 144 7.03 12.25 -8.04
C ARG A 144 7.41 11.40 -6.83
N ASN A 145 6.88 11.70 -5.65
CA ASN A 145 7.26 11.03 -4.41
C ASN A 145 6.73 9.59 -4.38
N TYR A 146 7.62 8.67 -4.03
CA TYR A 146 7.29 7.28 -3.74
C TYR A 146 6.47 7.14 -2.45
N LEU A 147 6.92 7.84 -1.38
CA LEU A 147 6.34 7.79 -0.06
C LEU A 147 5.37 8.96 0.16
N ILE A 148 4.13 8.64 0.47
CA ILE A 148 3.09 9.61 0.83
C ILE A 148 2.65 9.30 2.25
N ILE A 149 2.73 10.27 3.15
CA ILE A 149 2.35 10.12 4.55
C ILE A 149 1.19 11.05 4.85
N ILE A 150 0.11 10.49 5.44
CA ILE A 150 -1.04 11.25 5.90
C ILE A 150 -1.38 10.77 7.31
N SER A 151 -0.94 11.50 8.30
CA SER A 151 -1.08 11.16 9.70
C SER A 151 -1.23 12.40 10.57
N PRO A 152 -1.99 12.36 11.67
CA PRO A 152 -1.96 13.37 12.70
C PRO A 152 -0.74 13.24 13.63
N ASN A 153 -0.01 12.11 13.57
CA ASN A 153 1.16 11.86 14.40
C ASN A 153 2.44 12.39 13.72
N PRO A 154 3.11 13.42 14.30
CA PRO A 154 4.32 13.98 13.70
C PRO A 154 5.49 13.01 13.63
N LEU A 155 5.58 12.02 14.53
CA LEU A 155 6.64 11.01 14.53
C LEU A 155 6.62 10.17 13.24
N THR A 156 5.45 9.97 12.64
CA THR A 156 5.31 9.24 11.39
C THR A 156 6.13 9.87 10.26
N TYR A 157 6.15 11.20 10.19
CA TYR A 157 6.91 11.94 9.18
C TYR A 157 8.42 11.87 9.36
N LEU A 158 8.89 11.51 10.55
CA LEU A 158 10.31 11.29 10.82
C LEU A 158 10.70 9.82 10.64
N ILE A 159 9.95 8.90 11.22
CA ILE A 159 10.31 7.48 11.30
C ILE A 159 10.21 6.79 9.93
N PHE A 160 9.15 7.06 9.16
CA PHE A 160 8.96 6.35 7.89
C PHE A 160 9.98 6.71 6.81
N PRO A 161 10.38 7.98 6.58
CA PRO A 161 11.48 8.29 5.67
C PRO A 161 12.79 7.62 6.08
N VAL A 162 13.11 7.59 7.38
CA VAL A 162 14.32 6.91 7.89
C VAL A 162 14.23 5.40 7.63
N LYS A 163 13.10 4.77 7.95
CA LYS A 163 12.86 3.34 7.64
C LYS A 163 13.05 3.05 6.14
N GLU A 164 12.45 3.84 5.27
CA GLU A 164 12.55 3.63 3.82
C GLU A 164 13.99 3.82 3.30
N PHE A 165 14.73 4.75 3.89
CA PHE A 165 16.14 4.98 3.53
C PHE A 165 17.01 3.78 3.90
N PHE A 166 16.85 3.21 5.10
CA PHE A 166 17.63 2.07 5.57
C PHE A 166 17.07 0.71 5.20
N ASN A 167 15.88 0.63 4.59
CA ASN A 167 15.20 -0.62 4.22
C ASN A 167 14.96 -1.58 5.41
N PHE A 168 14.64 -1.04 6.59
CA PHE A 168 14.29 -1.83 7.75
C PHE A 168 12.89 -2.46 7.67
#